data_09cfa3053270b8b271b0e5eb3db74488
#
_entry.id   09cfa3053270b8b271b0e5eb3db74488
#
_cell.length_a   1.000
_cell.length_b   1.000
_cell.length_c   1.000
_cell.angle_alpha   90.00
_cell.angle_beta   90.00
_cell.angle_gamma   90.00
#
_symmetry.space_group_name_H-M   'P 1'
#
loop_
_entity.id
_entity.type
_entity.pdbx_description
1 polymer ?
#
loop_
_entity_poly.entity_id
_entity_poly.type
_entity_poly.pdbx_seq_one_letter_code
_entity_poly.pdbx_strand_id
1 'polypeptide(L)'
;MFPSRRAFLKSLSRSALVLSLENVLALVRPHWLRAEARPQQKPADPKEVPQKTADLGVSFLNVARESGLNVKTIFGGEHKNKYLLETTGCGVAFYDYDNDGWLDIFLVNGTRLEGFPAGSEPTSHLFRNNRDGTFTDVTAKAGVARSGWGQGCCVGDYDNDGWDDLFVTYYGKNVLYHNNGDGTFTDVSQKAGVAGMGTRWNTGCAFVDYDRNGHLDLFVANYIELDLATAPVPESGPCLYKSVMVACGPPGLKAAKTFFTTTTATERSPMFRRRQGFSTPMAPTAWAF
;
A
#
# COMPACT_ATOMS: atom_id res chain seq x y z
N MET A 1 27.23 -25.28 -10.63
CA MET A 1 26.42 -25.44 -11.84
C MET A 1 24.95 -25.40 -11.42
N PHE A 2 24.31 -24.22 -11.54
CA PHE A 2 22.91 -24.05 -11.10
C PHE A 2 21.96 -24.48 -12.22
N PRO A 3 20.86 -25.19 -11.91
CA PRO A 3 19.91 -25.65 -12.92
C PRO A 3 19.19 -24.44 -13.57
N SER A 4 19.01 -24.49 -14.86
CA SER A 4 18.36 -23.43 -15.62
C SER A 4 16.89 -23.23 -15.19
N ARG A 5 16.36 -21.99 -15.30
CA ARG A 5 14.96 -21.65 -14.98
C ARG A 5 13.94 -22.59 -15.64
N ARG A 6 14.25 -23.14 -16.79
CA ARG A 6 13.42 -24.11 -17.51
C ARG A 6 13.37 -25.48 -16.82
N ALA A 7 14.43 -25.90 -16.13
CA ALA A 7 14.48 -27.16 -15.38
C ALA A 7 13.68 -27.04 -14.08
N PHE A 8 13.71 -25.85 -13.43
CA PHE A 8 12.95 -25.55 -12.23
C PHE A 8 11.43 -25.55 -12.50
N LEU A 9 10.98 -24.92 -13.59
CA LEU A 9 9.57 -24.89 -13.99
C LEU A 9 9.04 -26.28 -14.40
N LYS A 10 9.87 -27.15 -15.00
CA LYS A 10 9.50 -28.53 -15.31
C LYS A 10 9.37 -29.41 -14.06
N SER A 11 10.11 -29.10 -12.98
CA SER A 11 9.96 -29.81 -11.71
C SER A 11 8.68 -29.43 -10.97
N LEU A 12 8.27 -28.15 -11.02
CA LEU A 12 7.02 -27.67 -10.44
C LEU A 12 5.78 -28.28 -11.11
N SER A 13 5.80 -28.47 -12.45
CA SER A 13 4.67 -29.07 -13.17
C SER A 13 4.47 -30.57 -12.87
N ARG A 14 5.48 -31.26 -12.37
CA ARG A 14 5.37 -32.68 -11.97
C ARG A 14 4.92 -32.87 -10.53
N SER A 15 5.09 -31.86 -9.67
CA SER A 15 4.64 -31.92 -8.27
C SER A 15 3.17 -31.52 -8.08
N ALA A 16 2.54 -30.92 -9.08
CA ALA A 16 1.13 -30.49 -9.02
C ALA A 16 0.12 -31.61 -9.36
N LEU A 17 0.54 -32.83 -9.63
CA LEU A 17 -0.32 -33.92 -10.13
C LEU A 17 -0.52 -35.07 -9.14
N VAL A 18 -0.29 -34.85 -7.85
CA VAL A 18 -0.66 -35.81 -6.79
C VAL A 18 -1.56 -35.12 -5.76
N LEU A 19 -2.66 -34.52 -6.25
CA LEU A 19 -3.84 -34.39 -5.42
C LEU A 19 -4.66 -35.68 -5.63
N SER A 20 -4.74 -36.50 -4.60
CA SER A 20 -5.55 -37.71 -4.62
C SER A 20 -7.00 -37.36 -4.94
N LEU A 21 -7.71 -38.24 -5.65
CA LEU A 21 -9.13 -38.09 -6.05
C LEU A 21 -10.05 -37.78 -4.85
N GLU A 22 -9.65 -38.14 -3.63
CA GLU A 22 -10.34 -37.86 -2.37
C GLU A 22 -10.39 -36.37 -2.02
N ASN A 23 -9.35 -35.59 -2.34
CA ASN A 23 -9.33 -34.16 -2.09
C ASN A 23 -10.16 -33.36 -3.10
N VAL A 24 -10.35 -33.86 -4.30
CA VAL A 24 -11.22 -33.24 -5.32
C VAL A 24 -12.70 -33.47 -5.00
N LEU A 25 -13.04 -34.65 -4.46
CA LEU A 25 -14.42 -35.00 -4.05
C LEU A 25 -14.85 -34.21 -2.76
N ALA A 26 -13.94 -33.76 -1.94
CA ALA A 26 -14.25 -32.90 -0.78
C ALA A 26 -14.71 -31.48 -1.19
N LEU A 27 -14.34 -31.01 -2.38
CA LEU A 27 -14.73 -29.70 -2.93
C LEU A 27 -16.12 -29.70 -3.57
N VAL A 28 -16.76 -30.84 -3.77
CA VAL A 28 -18.06 -30.99 -4.48
C VAL A 28 -19.15 -31.45 -3.52
N ARG A 29 -19.06 -31.27 -2.22
CA ARG A 29 -20.16 -31.53 -1.30
C ARG A 29 -21.21 -30.42 -1.37
N PRO A 30 -22.48 -30.73 -1.69
CA PRO A 30 -23.51 -29.71 -1.76
C PRO A 30 -23.86 -29.15 -0.36
N HIS A 31 -24.02 -27.84 -0.29
CA HIS A 31 -24.19 -27.02 0.92
C HIS A 31 -25.51 -27.16 1.69
N TRP A 32 -26.25 -28.24 1.55
CA TRP A 32 -27.54 -28.43 2.23
C TRP A 32 -27.54 -29.47 3.35
N LEU A 33 -26.38 -29.86 3.85
CA LEU A 33 -26.31 -30.58 5.11
C LEU A 33 -26.33 -29.57 6.27
N ARG A 34 -27.48 -29.58 6.98
CA ARG A 34 -27.84 -28.80 8.16
C ARG A 34 -26.64 -28.38 9.02
N ALA A 35 -26.44 -27.08 9.13
CA ALA A 35 -25.68 -26.52 10.24
C ALA A 35 -26.51 -26.72 11.51
N GLU A 36 -26.14 -27.67 12.36
CA GLU A 36 -26.58 -27.69 13.73
C GLU A 36 -26.02 -26.43 14.42
N ALA A 37 -26.92 -25.64 14.99
CA ALA A 37 -26.56 -24.47 15.75
C ALA A 37 -25.58 -24.89 16.87
N ARG A 38 -24.31 -24.53 16.75
CA ARG A 38 -23.37 -24.63 17.86
C ARG A 38 -23.84 -23.69 18.96
N PRO A 39 -23.89 -24.16 20.23
CA PRO A 39 -24.17 -23.26 21.35
C PRO A 39 -23.17 -22.10 21.30
N GLN A 40 -23.66 -20.87 21.36
CA GLN A 40 -22.80 -19.69 21.50
C GLN A 40 -21.97 -19.86 22.77
N GLN A 41 -20.69 -20.16 22.63
CA GLN A 41 -19.75 -20.05 23.72
C GLN A 41 -19.67 -18.59 24.14
N LYS A 42 -19.95 -18.31 25.42
CA LYS A 42 -19.66 -17.02 26.05
C LYS A 42 -18.23 -16.60 25.66
N PRO A 43 -17.98 -15.31 25.30
CA PRO A 43 -16.63 -14.84 25.09
C PRO A 43 -15.79 -15.18 26.32
N ALA A 44 -14.72 -15.91 26.13
CA ALA A 44 -13.76 -16.17 27.18
C ALA A 44 -13.15 -14.85 27.67
N ASP A 45 -13.01 -14.73 28.98
CA ASP A 45 -12.33 -13.62 29.64
C ASP A 45 -10.94 -13.42 28.97
N PRO A 46 -10.51 -12.18 28.64
CA PRO A 46 -9.23 -11.95 27.93
C PRO A 46 -7.98 -12.35 28.73
N LYS A 47 -8.15 -12.81 29.95
CA LYS A 47 -7.07 -13.34 30.79
C LYS A 47 -7.07 -14.86 30.72
N GLU A 48 -6.06 -15.41 30.08
CA GLU A 48 -5.72 -16.83 29.99
C GLU A 48 -6.22 -17.58 28.74
N VAL A 49 -5.52 -17.35 27.65
CA VAL A 49 -5.25 -18.42 26.69
C VAL A 49 -3.74 -18.63 26.67
N PRO A 50 -3.19 -19.66 27.31
CA PRO A 50 -1.85 -20.10 27.00
C PRO A 50 -1.92 -20.73 25.59
N GLN A 51 -1.74 -19.92 24.57
CA GLN A 51 -1.39 -20.43 23.25
C GLN A 51 -0.03 -21.12 23.44
N LYS A 52 -0.01 -22.46 23.48
CA LYS A 52 1.14 -23.20 23.03
C LYS A 52 1.34 -22.89 21.57
N THR A 53 1.93 -21.73 21.28
CA THR A 53 2.51 -21.45 19.96
C THR A 53 3.59 -22.49 19.77
N ALA A 54 3.42 -23.35 18.76
CA ALA A 54 4.53 -24.18 18.31
C ALA A 54 5.72 -23.24 18.11
N ASP A 55 6.82 -23.52 18.76
CA ASP A 55 8.04 -22.74 18.56
C ASP A 55 8.46 -22.94 17.10
N LEU A 56 8.19 -21.93 16.30
CA LEU A 56 8.51 -21.90 14.87
C LEU A 56 10.00 -21.60 14.65
N GLY A 57 10.81 -21.43 15.73
CA GLY A 57 12.20 -21.03 15.65
C GLY A 57 12.40 -19.62 15.07
N VAL A 58 11.30 -18.83 14.95
CA VAL A 58 11.31 -17.45 14.45
C VAL A 58 10.66 -16.56 15.48
N SER A 59 11.31 -15.44 15.80
CA SER A 59 10.76 -14.40 16.65
C SER A 59 10.89 -13.03 15.99
N PHE A 60 9.91 -12.16 16.20
CA PHE A 60 9.94 -10.76 15.76
C PHE A 60 10.07 -9.88 17.00
N LEU A 61 11.11 -9.05 17.02
CA LEU A 61 11.34 -8.07 18.07
C LEU A 61 11.05 -6.67 17.53
N ASN A 62 10.37 -5.85 18.33
CA ASN A 62 10.21 -4.45 17.98
C ASN A 62 11.49 -3.70 18.37
N VAL A 63 12.28 -3.34 17.38
CA VAL A 63 13.55 -2.61 17.53
C VAL A 63 13.49 -1.19 16.97
N ALA A 64 12.31 -0.70 16.62
CA ALA A 64 12.15 0.60 15.93
C ALA A 64 12.79 1.75 16.72
N ARG A 65 12.60 1.78 18.04
CA ARG A 65 13.14 2.82 18.90
C ARG A 65 14.67 2.77 19.01
N GLU A 66 15.20 1.59 19.22
CA GLU A 66 16.64 1.34 19.33
C GLU A 66 17.34 1.61 18.00
N SER A 67 16.67 1.36 16.90
CA SER A 67 17.16 1.60 15.54
C SER A 67 17.00 3.05 15.07
N GLY A 68 16.48 3.97 15.90
CA GLY A 68 16.35 5.38 15.53
C GLY A 68 15.08 5.73 14.73
N LEU A 69 14.17 4.78 14.51
CA LEU A 69 12.90 5.00 13.79
C LEU A 69 11.82 5.60 14.71
N ASN A 70 12.14 6.79 15.29
CA ASN A 70 11.31 7.43 16.33
C ASN A 70 10.30 8.43 15.76
N VAL A 71 9.56 8.06 14.73
CA VAL A 71 8.52 8.91 14.13
C VAL A 71 7.13 8.33 14.39
N LYS A 72 6.15 9.23 14.47
CA LYS A 72 4.74 8.82 14.54
C LYS A 72 4.14 8.79 13.15
N THR A 73 3.57 7.67 12.77
CA THR A 73 2.64 7.62 11.64
C THR A 73 1.27 8.11 12.10
N ILE A 74 0.71 9.08 11.39
CA ILE A 74 -0.55 9.72 11.76
C ILE A 74 -1.58 9.43 10.69
N PHE A 75 -2.70 8.83 11.10
CA PHE A 75 -3.85 8.57 10.24
C PHE A 75 -5.13 8.87 11.02
N GLY A 76 -5.75 10.01 10.68
CA GLY A 76 -6.96 10.47 11.37
C GLY A 76 -6.73 11.07 12.75
N GLY A 77 -7.85 11.37 13.42
CA GLY A 77 -7.85 11.98 14.74
C GLY A 77 -7.55 10.98 15.87
N GLU A 78 -7.15 11.50 17.04
CA GLU A 78 -6.80 10.67 18.19
C GLU A 78 -8.03 10.02 18.86
N HIS A 79 -9.22 10.62 18.71
CA HIS A 79 -10.40 10.22 19.49
C HIS A 79 -11.52 9.60 18.63
N LYS A 80 -11.67 10.03 17.39
CA LYS A 80 -12.78 9.60 16.53
C LYS A 80 -12.43 9.76 15.06
N ASN A 81 -12.63 8.71 14.30
CA ASN A 81 -12.54 8.73 12.84
C ASN A 81 -13.93 9.00 12.26
N LYS A 82 -14.03 9.96 11.34
CA LYS A 82 -15.26 10.32 10.63
C LYS A 82 -15.40 9.56 9.32
N TYR A 83 -14.30 9.31 8.64
CA TYR A 83 -14.30 8.72 7.31
C TYR A 83 -13.40 7.48 7.26
N LEU A 84 -13.70 6.60 6.32
CA LEU A 84 -12.91 5.40 6.08
C LEU A 84 -11.43 5.73 5.75
N LEU A 85 -11.17 6.89 5.15
CA LEU A 85 -9.82 7.40 4.87
C LEU A 85 -8.92 7.42 6.12
N GLU A 86 -9.50 7.67 7.28
CA GLU A 86 -8.79 7.74 8.57
C GLU A 86 -8.53 6.38 9.21
N THR A 87 -8.91 5.28 8.55
CA THR A 87 -8.77 3.91 9.06
C THR A 87 -7.70 3.09 8.33
N THR A 88 -7.13 3.64 7.27
CA THR A 88 -6.12 2.95 6.44
C THR A 88 -4.72 3.40 6.80
N GLY A 89 -3.79 2.47 6.88
CA GLY A 89 -2.41 2.73 7.25
C GLY A 89 -1.53 3.24 6.11
N CYS A 90 -0.27 3.46 6.44
CA CYS A 90 0.74 4.03 5.58
C CYS A 90 1.54 2.95 4.86
N GLY A 91 2.06 3.26 3.67
CA GLY A 91 3.02 2.44 2.95
C GLY A 91 4.43 2.52 3.53
N VAL A 92 5.23 1.54 3.19
CA VAL A 92 6.67 1.50 3.50
C VAL A 92 7.40 0.89 2.31
N ALA A 93 8.60 1.39 2.03
CA ALA A 93 9.53 0.78 1.08
C ALA A 93 10.89 0.55 1.75
N PHE A 94 11.51 -0.58 1.41
CA PHE A 94 12.91 -0.88 1.69
C PHE A 94 13.64 -0.87 0.36
N TYR A 95 14.61 0.00 0.20
CA TYR A 95 15.41 0.12 -1.03
C TYR A 95 16.71 0.86 -0.74
N ASP A 96 17.67 0.68 -1.61
CA ASP A 96 18.99 1.31 -1.51
C ASP A 96 18.97 2.62 -2.32
N TYR A 97 18.59 3.75 -1.67
CA TYR A 97 18.36 4.99 -2.38
C TYR A 97 19.66 5.71 -2.78
N ASP A 98 20.78 5.43 -2.11
CA ASP A 98 22.08 6.06 -2.36
C ASP A 98 23.12 5.07 -2.95
N ASN A 99 22.66 3.88 -3.39
CA ASN A 99 23.46 2.82 -4.03
C ASN A 99 24.69 2.42 -3.20
N ASP A 100 24.55 2.44 -1.85
CA ASP A 100 25.63 2.09 -0.93
C ASP A 100 25.66 0.59 -0.56
N GLY A 101 24.73 -0.20 -1.06
CA GLY A 101 24.58 -1.63 -0.88
C GLY A 101 23.76 -2.03 0.36
N TRP A 102 23.15 -1.07 1.07
CA TRP A 102 22.33 -1.30 2.24
C TRP A 102 20.92 -0.75 2.04
N LEU A 103 19.92 -1.54 2.45
CA LEU A 103 18.54 -1.10 2.32
C LEU A 103 18.21 0.01 3.33
N ASP A 104 17.67 1.09 2.82
CA ASP A 104 17.10 2.20 3.53
C ASP A 104 15.60 2.04 3.71
N ILE A 105 14.97 2.93 4.47
CA ILE A 105 13.54 2.85 4.74
C ILE A 105 12.86 4.16 4.33
N PHE A 106 11.89 4.08 3.41
CA PHE A 106 10.96 5.16 3.19
C PHE A 106 9.62 4.85 3.86
N LEU A 107 9.18 5.70 4.77
CA LEU A 107 7.95 5.57 5.52
C LEU A 107 6.95 6.63 5.08
N VAL A 108 5.87 6.21 4.44
CA VAL A 108 4.78 7.10 4.07
C VAL A 108 4.02 7.53 5.31
N ASN A 109 3.67 8.80 5.41
CA ASN A 109 2.86 9.32 6.53
C ASN A 109 1.54 9.91 6.03
N GLY A 110 0.57 9.94 6.91
CA GLY A 110 -0.75 10.53 6.70
C GLY A 110 -0.91 11.87 7.40
N THR A 111 -2.15 12.20 7.71
CA THR A 111 -2.53 13.44 8.39
C THR A 111 -3.86 13.24 9.14
N ARG A 112 -4.46 14.31 9.64
CA ARG A 112 -5.81 14.33 10.24
C ARG A 112 -6.66 15.43 9.63
N LEU A 113 -7.98 15.27 9.73
CA LEU A 113 -8.96 16.21 9.12
C LEU A 113 -8.94 17.59 9.78
N GLU A 114 -8.68 17.65 11.06
CA GLU A 114 -8.57 18.88 11.84
C GLU A 114 -7.37 19.73 11.43
N GLY A 115 -6.44 19.14 10.66
CA GLY A 115 -5.18 19.79 10.29
C GLY A 115 -4.19 19.91 11.44
N PHE A 116 -3.14 20.64 11.19
CA PHE A 116 -2.06 20.93 12.13
C PHE A 116 -1.75 22.42 12.10
N PRO A 117 -1.14 22.98 13.15
CA PRO A 117 -0.53 24.31 13.06
C PRO A 117 0.45 24.38 11.89
N ALA A 118 0.52 25.51 11.23
CA ALA A 118 1.40 25.68 10.07
C ALA A 118 2.86 25.33 10.44
N GLY A 119 3.49 24.48 9.61
CA GLY A 119 4.85 24.01 9.82
C GLY A 119 5.02 22.86 10.82
N SER A 120 3.90 22.31 11.35
CA SER A 120 3.92 21.12 12.21
C SER A 120 3.19 19.93 11.59
N GLU A 121 2.86 20.01 10.30
CA GLU A 121 2.23 18.94 9.57
C GLU A 121 3.16 17.72 9.52
N PRO A 122 2.64 16.50 9.76
CA PRO A 122 3.43 15.29 9.63
C PRO A 122 3.84 15.08 8.17
N THR A 123 5.07 14.65 7.96
CA THR A 123 5.60 14.33 6.64
C THR A 123 5.93 12.85 6.52
N SER A 124 6.06 12.36 5.29
CA SER A 124 6.75 11.09 5.04
C SER A 124 8.23 11.21 5.41
N HIS A 125 8.89 10.09 5.70
CA HIS A 125 10.27 10.05 6.18
C HIS A 125 11.13 9.11 5.35
N LEU A 126 12.36 9.54 5.05
CA LEU A 126 13.42 8.72 4.50
C LEU A 126 14.51 8.52 5.56
N PHE A 127 14.79 7.28 5.88
CA PHE A 127 15.78 6.87 6.86
C PHE A 127 16.92 6.14 6.17
N ARG A 128 18.11 6.70 6.25
CA ARG A 128 19.34 6.09 5.75
C ARG A 128 19.87 5.07 6.73
N ASN A 129 20.27 3.91 6.24
CA ASN A 129 20.89 2.83 7.00
C ASN A 129 22.33 3.20 7.40
N ASN A 130 22.65 3.15 8.68
CA ASN A 130 23.99 3.43 9.20
C ASN A 130 24.91 2.19 9.20
N ARG A 131 24.43 1.03 8.71
CA ARG A 131 25.19 -0.25 8.61
C ARG A 131 25.53 -0.89 9.97
N ASP A 132 24.95 -0.40 11.04
CA ASP A 132 25.14 -0.89 12.43
C ASP A 132 23.83 -1.31 13.09
N GLY A 133 22.74 -1.42 12.31
CA GLY A 133 21.39 -1.70 12.79
C GLY A 133 20.60 -0.45 13.19
N THR A 134 21.17 0.74 13.01
CA THR A 134 20.50 2.02 13.25
C THR A 134 20.25 2.79 11.94
N PHE A 135 19.38 3.78 12.01
CA PHE A 135 19.00 4.62 10.87
C PHE A 135 19.06 6.10 11.23
N THR A 136 19.38 6.90 10.24
CA THR A 136 19.39 8.37 10.36
C THR A 136 18.29 8.96 9.47
N ASP A 137 17.44 9.83 10.03
CA ASP A 137 16.45 10.58 9.26
C ASP A 137 17.13 11.58 8.34
N VAL A 138 17.01 11.39 7.04
CA VAL A 138 17.57 12.23 5.97
C VAL A 138 16.51 12.96 5.17
N THR A 139 15.26 12.89 5.59
CA THR A 139 14.06 13.39 4.88
C THR A 139 14.22 14.82 4.35
N ALA A 140 14.64 15.73 5.20
CA ALA A 140 14.81 17.14 4.82
C ALA A 140 15.96 17.33 3.84
N LYS A 141 17.09 16.63 4.06
CA LYS A 141 18.26 16.67 3.18
C LYS A 141 17.94 16.09 1.82
N ALA A 142 17.19 14.97 1.78
CA ALA A 142 16.80 14.30 0.54
C ALA A 142 15.71 15.05 -0.24
N GLY A 143 15.01 16.03 0.37
CA GLY A 143 13.98 16.81 -0.30
C GLY A 143 12.64 16.08 -0.45
N VAL A 144 12.38 15.04 0.36
CA VAL A 144 11.15 14.21 0.28
C VAL A 144 10.14 14.48 1.39
N ALA A 145 10.33 15.56 2.16
CA ALA A 145 9.43 15.99 3.23
C ALA A 145 8.12 16.50 2.62
N ARG A 146 7.12 15.63 2.53
CA ARG A 146 5.77 15.99 2.05
C ARG A 146 4.72 15.59 3.05
N SER A 147 3.84 16.52 3.38
CA SER A 147 2.64 16.30 4.18
C SER A 147 1.44 15.91 3.31
N GLY A 148 0.42 15.33 3.93
CA GLY A 148 -0.85 14.97 3.30
C GLY A 148 -1.28 13.54 3.62
N TRP A 149 -2.36 13.07 2.99
CA TRP A 149 -2.88 11.71 3.15
C TRP A 149 -2.11 10.73 2.27
N GLY A 150 -0.85 10.44 2.60
CA GLY A 150 -0.06 9.43 1.92
C GLY A 150 -0.65 8.04 2.13
N GLN A 151 -0.60 7.17 1.11
CA GLN A 151 -1.22 5.84 1.14
C GLN A 151 -0.19 4.74 0.91
N GLY A 152 0.35 4.64 -0.29
CA GLY A 152 1.31 3.64 -0.69
C GLY A 152 2.51 4.23 -1.37
N CYS A 153 3.52 3.41 -1.62
CA CYS A 153 4.67 3.78 -2.43
C CYS A 153 5.16 2.60 -3.24
N CYS A 154 5.88 2.88 -4.32
CA CYS A 154 6.65 1.91 -5.07
C CYS A 154 7.97 2.53 -5.53
N VAL A 155 8.95 1.68 -5.75
CA VAL A 155 10.33 2.02 -6.10
C VAL A 155 10.68 1.37 -7.43
N GLY A 156 11.48 2.05 -8.25
CA GLY A 156 12.01 1.53 -9.51
C GLY A 156 12.64 2.62 -10.33
N ASP A 157 13.69 2.28 -11.06
CA ASP A 157 14.40 3.12 -11.99
C ASP A 157 13.56 3.29 -13.28
N TYR A 158 12.69 4.34 -13.30
CA TYR A 158 11.70 4.51 -14.38
C TYR A 158 12.32 5.11 -15.66
N ASP A 159 13.48 5.76 -15.56
CA ASP A 159 14.17 6.39 -16.71
C ASP A 159 15.49 5.72 -17.10
N ASN A 160 15.82 4.59 -16.44
CA ASN A 160 17.00 3.75 -16.68
C ASN A 160 18.33 4.51 -16.51
N ASP A 161 18.40 5.39 -15.52
CA ASP A 161 19.62 6.13 -15.19
C ASP A 161 20.51 5.40 -14.15
N GLY A 162 20.04 4.29 -13.61
CA GLY A 162 20.75 3.45 -12.65
C GLY A 162 20.48 3.81 -11.19
N TRP A 163 19.55 4.73 -10.93
CA TRP A 163 19.11 5.12 -9.59
C TRP A 163 17.63 4.81 -9.39
N ASP A 164 17.32 4.17 -8.28
CA ASP A 164 15.94 3.88 -7.97
C ASP A 164 15.16 5.14 -7.59
N ASP A 165 14.07 5.38 -8.33
CA ASP A 165 13.12 6.46 -8.11
C ASP A 165 12.00 6.04 -7.16
N LEU A 166 11.26 7.00 -6.62
CA LEU A 166 10.21 6.76 -5.65
C LEU A 166 8.88 7.38 -6.10
N PHE A 167 7.85 6.56 -6.20
CA PHE A 167 6.50 7.04 -6.42
C PHE A 167 5.64 6.85 -5.16
N VAL A 168 4.92 7.91 -4.75
CA VAL A 168 4.07 7.90 -3.56
C VAL A 168 2.65 8.30 -3.92
N THR A 169 1.70 7.47 -3.52
CA THR A 169 0.27 7.72 -3.71
C THR A 169 -0.32 8.49 -2.53
N TYR A 170 -1.30 9.34 -2.86
CA TYR A 170 -2.01 10.17 -1.87
C TYR A 170 -3.52 10.15 -2.13
N TYR A 171 -4.29 10.44 -1.10
CA TYR A 171 -5.60 11.02 -1.32
C TYR A 171 -5.39 12.45 -1.81
N GLY A 172 -5.58 12.65 -3.11
CA GLY A 172 -5.22 13.87 -3.82
C GLY A 172 -4.15 13.63 -4.90
N LYS A 173 -3.17 14.52 -4.96
CA LYS A 173 -2.10 14.45 -5.97
C LYS A 173 -0.98 13.52 -5.54
N ASN A 174 -0.61 12.57 -6.39
CA ASN A 174 0.54 11.69 -6.21
C ASN A 174 1.87 12.43 -6.45
N VAL A 175 2.97 11.83 -6.03
CA VAL A 175 4.32 12.34 -6.27
C VAL A 175 5.19 11.27 -6.90
N LEU A 176 5.92 11.68 -7.93
CA LEU A 176 7.06 10.96 -8.47
C LEU A 176 8.32 11.76 -8.14
N TYR A 177 9.16 11.19 -7.33
CA TYR A 177 10.46 11.71 -6.97
C TYR A 177 11.52 11.03 -7.85
N HIS A 178 12.17 11.82 -8.71
CA HIS A 178 13.36 11.40 -9.45
C HIS A 178 14.57 11.47 -8.54
N ASN A 179 15.33 10.40 -8.46
CA ASN A 179 16.57 10.32 -7.69
C ASN A 179 17.70 11.00 -8.45
N ASN A 180 18.28 12.06 -7.88
CA ASN A 180 19.34 12.82 -8.56
C ASN A 180 20.74 12.15 -8.50
N GLY A 181 20.86 11.00 -7.83
CA GLY A 181 22.14 10.27 -7.68
C GLY A 181 23.12 10.91 -6.68
N ASP A 182 22.73 11.96 -5.99
CA ASP A 182 23.54 12.69 -5.00
C ASP A 182 22.96 12.61 -3.57
N GLY A 183 22.00 11.73 -3.37
CA GLY A 183 21.26 11.57 -2.11
C GLY A 183 20.10 12.55 -1.95
N THR A 184 19.71 13.23 -3.04
CA THR A 184 18.54 14.13 -3.08
C THR A 184 17.55 13.69 -4.15
N PHE A 185 16.32 14.18 -4.06
CA PHE A 185 15.26 13.89 -5.01
C PHE A 185 14.63 15.17 -5.57
N THR A 186 14.13 15.06 -6.80
CA THR A 186 13.37 16.12 -7.46
C THR A 186 11.93 15.66 -7.73
N ASP A 187 10.93 16.45 -7.30
CA ASP A 187 9.51 16.19 -7.66
C ASP A 187 9.30 16.49 -9.15
N VAL A 188 9.12 15.43 -9.94
CA VAL A 188 8.88 15.50 -11.39
C VAL A 188 7.44 15.15 -11.74
N SER A 189 6.53 15.02 -10.78
CA SER A 189 5.16 14.52 -10.95
C SER A 189 4.35 15.24 -12.01
N GLN A 190 4.46 16.56 -12.06
CA GLN A 190 3.76 17.41 -13.04
C GLN A 190 4.35 17.24 -14.43
N LYS A 191 5.68 17.26 -14.54
CA LYS A 191 6.41 17.08 -15.80
C LYS A 191 6.14 15.69 -16.39
N ALA A 192 6.13 14.66 -15.56
CA ALA A 192 5.84 13.29 -15.94
C ALA A 192 4.33 13.02 -16.18
N GLY A 193 3.44 13.92 -15.82
CA GLY A 193 2.00 13.77 -16.00
C GLY A 193 1.34 12.75 -15.06
N VAL A 194 2.01 12.35 -13.96
CA VAL A 194 1.56 11.30 -13.03
C VAL A 194 0.98 11.81 -11.72
N ALA A 195 1.00 13.12 -11.50
CA ALA A 195 0.41 13.73 -10.31
C ALA A 195 -1.08 13.39 -10.10
N GLY A 196 -1.76 12.98 -11.17
CA GLY A 196 -3.20 12.74 -11.14
C GLY A 196 -4.03 14.01 -11.28
N MET A 197 -5.35 13.87 -11.44
CA MET A 197 -6.28 14.98 -11.54
C MET A 197 -7.32 14.93 -10.43
N GLY A 198 -7.56 16.07 -9.80
CA GLY A 198 -8.59 16.23 -8.76
C GLY A 198 -8.25 15.48 -7.47
N THR A 199 -9.26 15.36 -6.62
CA THR A 199 -9.15 14.63 -5.35
C THR A 199 -9.57 13.18 -5.60
N ARG A 200 -8.60 12.28 -5.61
CA ARG A 200 -8.80 10.84 -5.76
C ARG A 200 -8.15 10.12 -4.61
N TRP A 201 -8.73 9.01 -4.24
CA TRP A 201 -8.13 8.11 -3.26
C TRP A 201 -7.27 7.09 -3.98
N ASN A 202 -6.01 7.48 -4.24
CA ASN A 202 -5.01 6.58 -4.79
C ASN A 202 -4.47 5.71 -3.64
N THR A 203 -4.33 4.41 -3.89
CA THR A 203 -3.93 3.43 -2.87
C THR A 203 -2.63 2.74 -3.28
N GLY A 204 -2.70 1.50 -3.76
CA GLY A 204 -1.51 0.77 -4.20
C GLY A 204 -0.94 1.31 -5.52
N CYS A 205 0.35 1.14 -5.70
CA CYS A 205 1.04 1.43 -6.96
C CYS A 205 2.11 0.36 -7.23
N ALA A 206 2.51 0.26 -8.49
CA ALA A 206 3.60 -0.61 -8.90
C ALA A 206 4.24 -0.09 -10.18
N PHE A 207 5.55 -0.21 -10.27
CA PHE A 207 6.27 -0.12 -11.53
C PHE A 207 6.32 -1.51 -12.18
N VAL A 208 6.10 -1.57 -13.50
CA VAL A 208 6.13 -2.81 -14.28
C VAL A 208 6.37 -2.50 -15.75
N ASP A 209 7.29 -3.18 -16.38
CA ASP A 209 7.44 -3.17 -17.85
C ASP A 209 6.41 -4.14 -18.46
N TYR A 210 5.16 -3.65 -18.70
CA TYR A 210 4.07 -4.52 -19.12
C TYR A 210 4.11 -4.88 -20.60
N ASP A 211 4.67 -3.99 -21.44
CA ASP A 211 4.77 -4.19 -22.89
C ASP A 211 6.16 -4.69 -23.34
N ARG A 212 7.08 -4.89 -22.39
CA ARG A 212 8.44 -5.42 -22.56
C ARG A 212 9.30 -4.58 -23.47
N ASN A 213 9.18 -3.26 -23.34
CA ASN A 213 9.97 -2.31 -24.10
C ASN A 213 11.27 -1.88 -23.39
N GLY A 214 11.53 -2.38 -22.16
CA GLY A 214 12.69 -2.07 -21.34
C GLY A 214 12.54 -0.84 -20.46
N HIS A 215 11.36 -0.20 -20.44
CA HIS A 215 11.05 0.93 -19.58
C HIS A 215 9.94 0.56 -18.61
N LEU A 216 10.04 1.03 -17.37
CA LEU A 216 9.03 0.78 -16.37
C LEU A 216 7.79 1.66 -16.59
N ASP A 217 6.64 1.02 -16.67
CA ASP A 217 5.34 1.65 -16.67
C ASP A 217 4.82 1.79 -15.24
N LEU A 218 3.86 2.69 -15.03
CA LEU A 218 3.30 2.93 -13.71
C LEU A 218 1.83 2.54 -13.65
N PHE A 219 1.51 1.63 -12.74
CA PHE A 219 0.15 1.28 -12.36
C PHE A 219 -0.23 1.93 -11.03
N VAL A 220 -1.42 2.56 -10.97
CA VAL A 220 -1.96 3.15 -9.74
C VAL A 220 -3.40 2.70 -9.52
N ALA A 221 -3.65 2.03 -8.41
CA ALA A 221 -4.97 1.64 -7.98
C ALA A 221 -5.69 2.83 -7.31
N ASN A 222 -6.95 3.01 -7.68
CA ASN A 222 -7.85 3.96 -7.03
C ASN A 222 -8.95 3.18 -6.32
N TYR A 223 -9.25 3.54 -5.07
CA TYR A 223 -10.21 2.81 -4.26
C TYR A 223 -11.64 3.21 -4.56
N ILE A 224 -12.04 4.37 -4.09
CA ILE A 224 -13.39 4.92 -4.26
C ILE A 224 -13.31 6.41 -4.61
N GLU A 225 -14.39 6.94 -5.18
CA GLU A 225 -14.61 8.39 -5.30
C GLU A 225 -15.10 8.90 -3.93
N LEU A 226 -14.18 9.46 -3.15
CA LEU A 226 -14.49 10.05 -1.86
C LEU A 226 -14.37 11.57 -1.96
N ASP A 227 -15.47 12.25 -1.73
CA ASP A 227 -15.49 13.71 -1.55
C ASP A 227 -15.84 13.98 -0.07
N LEU A 228 -14.89 14.53 0.67
CA LEU A 228 -15.06 14.80 2.10
C LEU A 228 -16.15 15.82 2.40
N ALA A 229 -16.53 16.68 1.42
CA ALA A 229 -17.60 17.65 1.58
C ALA A 229 -18.99 17.00 1.55
N THR A 230 -19.13 15.87 0.85
CA THR A 230 -20.41 15.19 0.64
C THR A 230 -20.45 13.78 1.22
N ALA A 231 -19.32 13.27 1.70
CA ALA A 231 -19.21 11.93 2.27
C ALA A 231 -20.08 11.80 3.54
N PRO A 232 -20.83 10.70 3.69
CA PRO A 232 -21.63 10.48 4.90
C PRO A 232 -20.71 10.33 6.11
N VAL A 233 -21.00 11.11 7.15
CA VAL A 233 -20.32 10.98 8.46
C VAL A 233 -21.03 9.93 9.32
N PRO A 234 -20.37 9.35 10.35
CA PRO A 234 -20.97 8.31 11.18
C PRO A 234 -22.34 8.67 11.74
N GLU A 235 -22.53 9.94 12.14
CA GLU A 235 -23.77 10.44 12.74
C GLU A 235 -24.94 10.48 11.76
N SER A 236 -24.68 10.57 10.45
CA SER A 236 -25.70 10.61 9.39
C SER A 236 -25.88 9.26 8.69
N GLY A 237 -25.03 8.28 8.97
CA GLY A 237 -25.04 6.98 8.30
C GLY A 237 -25.81 5.91 9.07
N PRO A 238 -26.29 4.87 8.39
CA PRO A 238 -26.98 3.75 9.02
C PRO A 238 -26.02 2.71 9.62
N CYS A 239 -24.72 2.93 9.61
CA CYS A 239 -23.74 1.90 9.92
C CYS A 239 -23.46 1.84 11.40
N LEU A 240 -23.81 0.69 11.99
CA LEU A 240 -23.58 0.38 13.40
C LEU A 240 -22.61 -0.80 13.53
N TYR A 241 -21.61 -0.66 14.39
CA TYR A 241 -20.76 -1.75 14.82
C TYR A 241 -20.83 -1.84 16.36
N LYS A 242 -21.30 -2.97 16.88
CA LYS A 242 -21.51 -3.17 18.33
C LYS A 242 -22.24 -2.01 19.00
N SER A 243 -23.34 -1.55 18.38
CA SER A 243 -24.17 -0.42 18.82
C SER A 243 -23.48 0.96 18.82
N VAL A 244 -22.29 1.08 18.22
CA VAL A 244 -21.60 2.35 18.01
C VAL A 244 -21.76 2.75 16.55
N MET A 245 -22.09 4.01 16.30
CA MET A 245 -22.14 4.54 14.94
C MET A 245 -20.73 4.66 14.40
N VAL A 246 -20.50 4.07 13.22
CA VAL A 246 -19.20 4.03 12.56
C VAL A 246 -19.32 4.58 11.14
N ALA A 247 -18.19 5.01 10.57
CA ALA A 247 -18.14 5.40 9.19
C ALA A 247 -18.62 4.25 8.30
N CYS A 248 -19.57 4.53 7.41
CA CYS A 248 -20.02 3.55 6.44
C CYS A 248 -18.87 3.16 5.52
N GLY A 249 -18.76 1.86 5.25
CA GLY A 249 -17.79 1.32 4.29
C GLY A 249 -18.15 1.65 2.84
N PRO A 250 -17.51 0.98 1.87
CA PRO A 250 -17.69 1.23 0.43
C PRO A 250 -19.13 1.17 -0.10
N PRO A 251 -20.09 0.41 0.48
CA PRO A 251 -21.46 0.39 -0.01
C PRO A 251 -22.06 1.81 -0.07
N GLY A 252 -22.57 2.18 -1.25
CA GLY A 252 -23.14 3.53 -1.50
C GLY A 252 -22.14 4.56 -2.04
N LEU A 253 -20.84 4.27 -2.05
CA LEU A 253 -19.84 5.11 -2.67
C LEU A 253 -19.48 4.58 -4.07
N LYS A 254 -19.19 5.51 -5.00
CA LYS A 254 -18.82 5.12 -6.37
C LYS A 254 -17.41 4.55 -6.40
N ALA A 255 -17.22 3.47 -7.14
CA ALA A 255 -15.89 2.93 -7.44
C ALA A 255 -15.09 3.94 -8.26
N ALA A 256 -13.86 4.20 -7.88
CA ALA A 256 -12.96 5.04 -8.64
C ALA A 256 -12.34 4.24 -9.80
N LYS A 257 -12.03 4.93 -10.91
CA LYS A 257 -11.32 4.32 -12.04
C LYS A 257 -9.83 4.28 -11.74
N THR A 258 -9.27 3.09 -11.72
CA THR A 258 -7.82 2.85 -11.71
C THR A 258 -7.19 3.42 -12.97
N PHE A 259 -5.98 3.96 -12.91
CA PHE A 259 -5.27 4.38 -14.10
C PHE A 259 -3.94 3.62 -14.27
N PHE A 260 -3.62 3.41 -15.51
CA PHE A 260 -2.37 2.83 -15.96
C PHE A 260 -1.69 3.81 -16.91
N THR A 261 -0.39 3.98 -16.75
CA THR A 261 0.38 4.95 -17.51
C THR A 261 1.57 4.22 -18.13
N THR A 262 1.68 4.28 -19.44
CA THR A 262 2.83 3.72 -20.15
C THR A 262 3.92 4.76 -20.31
N THR A 263 5.15 4.35 -20.12
CA THR A 263 6.32 5.18 -20.39
C THR A 263 6.50 5.30 -21.89
N THR A 264 6.59 6.53 -22.37
CA THR A 264 7.01 6.79 -23.74
C THR A 264 8.45 7.28 -23.69
N ALA A 265 9.41 6.37 -23.93
CA ALA A 265 10.79 6.76 -24.07
C ALA A 265 10.95 7.58 -25.37
N THR A 266 11.19 8.87 -25.21
CA THR A 266 11.89 9.64 -26.24
C THR A 266 13.28 9.88 -25.66
N GLU A 267 14.32 9.76 -26.48
CA GLU A 267 15.76 9.81 -26.12
C GLU A 267 16.21 10.98 -25.21
N ARG A 268 15.32 11.82 -24.71
CA ARG A 268 15.63 13.01 -23.91
C ARG A 268 14.72 13.28 -22.72
N SER A 269 13.63 12.54 -22.51
CA SER A 269 12.79 12.68 -21.31
C SER A 269 11.69 11.60 -21.30
N PRO A 270 11.70 10.67 -20.38
CA PRO A 270 10.59 9.73 -20.23
C PRO A 270 9.33 10.52 -19.84
N MET A 271 8.32 10.47 -20.69
CA MET A 271 7.00 11.02 -20.40
C MET A 271 5.98 9.90 -20.35
N PHE A 272 5.27 9.81 -19.25
CA PHE A 272 4.18 8.84 -19.12
C PHE A 272 2.97 9.23 -19.96
N ARG A 273 2.52 8.35 -20.84
CA ARG A 273 1.28 8.53 -21.59
C ARG A 273 0.13 7.80 -20.91
N ARG A 274 -0.87 8.54 -20.44
CA ARG A 274 -2.06 7.99 -19.80
C ARG A 274 -2.86 7.13 -20.78
N ARG A 275 -3.02 5.82 -20.49
CA ARG A 275 -4.06 4.99 -21.12
C ARG A 275 -5.32 5.03 -20.25
N GLN A 276 -6.49 5.11 -20.88
CA GLN A 276 -7.78 5.10 -20.17
C GLN A 276 -7.94 3.76 -19.46
N GLY A 277 -8.24 3.84 -18.17
CA GLY A 277 -8.26 2.72 -17.26
C GLY A 277 -9.25 1.63 -17.60
N PHE A 278 -8.91 0.42 -17.20
CA PHE A 278 -9.83 -0.69 -17.09
C PHE A 278 -10.95 -0.32 -16.10
N SER A 279 -12.14 -0.06 -16.62
CA SER A 279 -13.36 -0.05 -15.82
C SER A 279 -13.90 -1.47 -15.81
N THR A 280 -13.45 -2.30 -14.89
CA THR A 280 -14.24 -3.45 -14.49
C THR A 280 -15.34 -2.91 -13.57
N PRO A 281 -16.64 -2.99 -13.94
CA PRO A 281 -17.69 -2.76 -12.97
C PRO A 281 -17.53 -3.86 -11.91
N MET A 282 -17.22 -3.51 -10.68
CA MET A 282 -17.45 -4.43 -9.58
C MET A 282 -18.94 -4.72 -9.57
N ALA A 283 -19.32 -5.95 -9.92
CA ALA A 283 -20.66 -6.42 -9.66
C ALA A 283 -20.94 -6.19 -8.16
N PRO A 284 -22.16 -5.80 -7.78
CA PRO A 284 -22.53 -5.67 -6.38
C PRO A 284 -22.69 -7.08 -5.80
N THR A 285 -21.57 -7.75 -5.54
CA THR A 285 -21.59 -8.97 -4.73
C THR A 285 -21.69 -8.53 -3.30
N ALA A 286 -22.85 -8.79 -2.73
CA ALA A 286 -23.17 -8.61 -1.34
C ALA A 286 -22.08 -9.24 -0.45
N TRP A 287 -21.30 -8.41 0.20
CA TRP A 287 -20.58 -8.79 1.39
C TRP A 287 -21.58 -8.68 2.54
N ALA A 288 -22.32 -9.78 2.78
CA ALA A 288 -23.03 -9.97 4.03
C ALA A 288 -22.02 -10.49 5.04
N PHE A 289 -21.75 -9.70 6.06
CA PHE A 289 -21.16 -10.14 7.32
C PHE A 289 -22.27 -10.45 8.34
#